data_f760f5ad7894f524186bd511e97dd9bc
#
_entry.id   f760f5ad7894f524186bd511e97dd9bc
#
_cell.length_a   1.000
_cell.length_b   1.000
_cell.length_c   1.000
_cell.angle_alpha   90.00
_cell.angle_beta   90.00
_cell.angle_gamma   90.00
#
_symmetry.space_group_name_H-M   'P 1'
#
loop_
_entity.id
_entity.type
_entity.pdbx_description
1 polymer ?
#
loop_
_entity_poly.entity_id
_entity_poly.type
_entity_poly.pdbx_seq_one_letter_code
_entity_poly.pdbx_strand_id
1 'polypeptide(L)'
;MVNVSGYVPERGDLVWLNFDPQKGSEQAGIRPALVLSRAAYNRFGLCLLCPVTSKIKGYPFEVVLPEGSAIHGAVLCDQIRSVDWRARRVKKAGEIKPDTMKNVTSFSSGLVQGK
;
A
#
# COMPACT_ATOMS: atom_id res chain seq x y z
N MET A 1 21.76 1.13 -4.65
CA MET A 1 22.14 0.49 -3.42
C MET A 1 20.98 -0.28 -2.82
N VAL A 2 21.27 -1.43 -2.38
CA VAL A 2 20.33 -2.20 -1.63
C VAL A 2 20.08 -1.49 -0.31
N ASN A 3 18.85 -1.43 0.15
CA ASN A 3 18.64 -0.86 1.47
C ASN A 3 19.35 -1.72 2.50
N VAL A 4 19.73 -1.09 3.61
CA VAL A 4 20.58 -1.73 4.61
C VAL A 4 19.92 -2.97 5.18
N SER A 5 18.61 -2.93 5.32
CA SER A 5 17.86 -4.04 5.90
C SER A 5 17.60 -5.16 4.91
N GLY A 6 17.84 -4.92 3.63
CA GLY A 6 17.46 -5.88 2.61
C GLY A 6 15.97 -6.01 2.39
N TYR A 7 15.19 -5.06 2.90
CA TYR A 7 13.74 -5.13 2.81
C TYR A 7 13.27 -4.99 1.39
N VAL A 8 12.39 -5.89 0.98
CA VAL A 8 11.63 -5.79 -0.26
C VAL A 8 10.16 -5.86 0.15
N PRO A 9 9.32 -4.91 -0.32
CA PRO A 9 7.90 -4.98 0.04
C PRO A 9 7.27 -6.29 -0.35
N GLU A 10 6.38 -6.78 0.50
CA GLU A 10 5.67 -8.02 0.24
C GLU A 10 4.18 -7.76 0.29
N ARG A 11 3.43 -8.52 -0.48
CA ARG A 11 1.97 -8.47 -0.48
C ARG A 11 1.45 -8.56 0.96
N GLY A 12 0.60 -7.61 1.32
CA GLY A 12 0.04 -7.54 2.66
C GLY A 12 0.78 -6.63 3.60
N ASP A 13 1.94 -6.12 3.21
CA ASP A 13 2.67 -5.17 4.04
C ASP A 13 1.95 -3.83 4.04
N LEU A 14 1.83 -3.24 5.23
CA LEU A 14 1.45 -1.85 5.37
C LEU A 14 2.75 -1.05 5.42
N VAL A 15 2.82 -0.02 4.61
CA VAL A 15 4.06 0.74 4.45
C VAL A 15 3.79 2.23 4.48
N TRP A 16 4.84 2.99 4.79
CA TRP A 16 4.88 4.44 4.59
C TRP A 16 5.76 4.71 3.40
N LEU A 17 5.37 5.65 2.55
CA LEU A 17 6.18 6.02 1.41
C LEU A 17 5.92 7.46 1.03
N ASN A 18 6.82 8.01 0.25
CA ASN A 18 6.69 9.36 -0.27
C ASN A 18 5.94 9.30 -1.61
N PHE A 19 4.68 9.73 -1.61
CA PHE A 19 3.86 9.71 -2.82
C PHE A 19 4.23 10.81 -3.80
N ASP A 20 4.94 11.84 -3.31
CA ASP A 20 5.21 13.01 -4.13
C ASP A 20 6.64 13.49 -3.88
N PRO A 21 7.63 12.70 -4.29
CA PRO A 21 9.03 13.03 -3.99
C PRO A 21 9.51 14.31 -4.69
N GLN A 22 8.84 14.73 -5.77
CA GLN A 22 9.27 15.93 -6.49
C GLN A 22 8.91 17.21 -5.77
N LYS A 23 8.01 17.17 -4.83
CA LYS A 23 7.62 18.37 -4.10
C LYS A 23 8.68 18.85 -3.13
N GLY A 24 9.60 18.01 -2.76
CA GLY A 24 10.68 18.41 -1.90
C GLY A 24 10.34 18.62 -0.43
N SER A 25 9.10 18.50 -0.07
CA SER A 25 8.69 18.61 1.33
C SER A 25 8.77 17.25 1.98
N GLU A 26 9.53 17.13 3.05
CA GLU A 26 9.77 15.85 3.69
C GLU A 26 8.51 15.23 4.27
N GLN A 27 7.58 16.06 4.70
CA GLN A 27 6.40 15.57 5.41
C GLN A 27 5.17 15.46 4.50
N ALA A 28 5.05 16.37 3.56
CA ALA A 28 3.80 16.54 2.83
C ALA A 28 3.43 15.34 1.97
N GLY A 29 4.40 14.63 1.45
CA GLY A 29 4.14 13.52 0.54
C GLY A 29 4.11 12.15 1.20
N ILE A 30 4.42 12.06 2.49
CA ILE A 30 4.51 10.76 3.16
C ILE A 30 3.11 10.27 3.54
N ARG A 31 2.76 9.10 3.03
CA ARG A 31 1.43 8.52 3.20
C ARG A 31 1.52 7.02 3.42
N PRO A 32 0.51 6.43 4.06
CA PRO A 32 0.47 4.98 4.21
C PRO A 32 -0.16 4.31 2.99
N ALA A 33 0.22 3.07 2.78
CA ALA A 33 -0.30 2.28 1.68
C ALA A 33 -0.24 0.80 2.03
N LEU A 34 -1.01 0.02 1.27
CA LEU A 34 -1.01 -1.44 1.37
C LEU A 34 -0.40 -2.01 0.10
N VAL A 35 0.58 -2.88 0.25
CA VAL A 35 1.25 -3.52 -0.88
C VAL A 35 0.40 -4.69 -1.37
N LEU A 36 0.16 -4.72 -2.68
CA LEU A 36 -0.65 -5.75 -3.31
C LEU A 36 0.18 -6.83 -3.99
N SER A 37 1.33 -6.48 -4.52
CA SER A 37 2.14 -7.41 -5.31
C SER A 37 3.19 -8.10 -4.45
N ARG A 38 3.63 -9.25 -4.91
CA ARG A 38 4.55 -10.09 -4.16
C ARG A 38 5.99 -9.63 -4.30
N ALA A 39 6.79 -9.95 -3.29
CA ALA A 39 8.21 -9.61 -3.27
C ALA A 39 8.95 -10.14 -4.48
N ALA A 40 8.56 -11.31 -4.99
CA ALA A 40 9.20 -11.88 -6.18
C ALA A 40 9.12 -10.93 -7.37
N TYR A 41 8.03 -10.20 -7.50
CA TYR A 41 7.90 -9.15 -8.51
C TYR A 41 8.56 -7.86 -8.03
N ASN A 42 8.33 -7.50 -6.78
CA ASN A 42 8.72 -6.19 -6.26
C ASN A 42 10.24 -6.00 -6.24
N ARG A 43 10.98 -7.09 -6.16
CA ARG A 43 12.45 -7.01 -6.15
C ARG A 43 13.01 -6.37 -7.41
N PHE A 44 12.23 -6.35 -8.50
CA PHE A 44 12.69 -5.73 -9.74
C PHE A 44 12.57 -4.22 -9.73
N GLY A 45 11.99 -3.63 -8.66
CA GLY A 45 12.02 -2.19 -8.48
C GLY A 45 10.66 -1.51 -8.37
N LEU A 46 9.61 -2.15 -8.86
CA LEU A 46 8.26 -1.59 -8.78
C LEU A 46 7.42 -2.46 -7.87
N CYS A 47 6.38 -1.86 -7.30
CA CYS A 47 5.34 -2.64 -6.63
C CYS A 47 3.98 -2.00 -6.89
N LEU A 48 2.95 -2.84 -6.82
CA LEU A 48 1.57 -2.37 -6.88
C LEU A 48 1.08 -2.14 -5.47
N LEU A 49 0.42 -1.01 -5.25
CA LEU A 49 -0.13 -0.71 -3.93
C LEU A 49 -1.38 0.12 -4.03
N CYS A 50 -2.12 0.20 -2.94
CA CYS A 50 -3.26 1.08 -2.78
C CYS A 50 -2.99 1.99 -1.59
N PRO A 51 -3.32 3.29 -1.70
CA PRO A 51 -3.15 4.19 -0.57
C PRO A 51 -4.16 3.88 0.52
N VAL A 52 -3.80 4.24 1.75
CA VAL A 52 -4.69 4.15 2.91
C VAL A 52 -5.05 5.56 3.32
N THR A 53 -6.34 5.83 3.48
CA THR A 53 -6.81 7.14 3.91
C THR A 53 -7.27 7.10 5.35
N SER A 54 -6.97 8.17 6.10
CA SER A 54 -7.51 8.32 7.44
C SER A 54 -8.93 8.89 7.41
N LYS A 55 -9.38 9.37 6.26
CA LYS A 55 -10.70 9.97 6.10
C LYS A 55 -11.66 8.95 5.50
N ILE A 56 -12.21 8.12 6.36
CA ILE A 56 -13.12 7.06 5.95
C ILE A 56 -14.47 7.67 5.61
N LYS A 57 -14.93 7.44 4.38
CA LYS A 57 -16.19 8.02 3.90
C LYS A 57 -17.27 6.97 3.69
N GLY A 58 -16.93 5.70 3.85
CA GLY A 58 -17.90 4.62 3.72
C GLY A 58 -18.22 4.21 2.30
N TYR A 59 -17.38 4.57 1.34
CA TYR A 59 -17.57 4.12 -0.04
C TYR A 59 -17.39 2.59 -0.13
N PRO A 60 -18.09 1.94 -1.06
CA PRO A 60 -18.00 0.47 -1.16
C PRO A 60 -16.61 -0.04 -1.50
N PHE A 61 -15.78 0.77 -2.14
CA PHE A 61 -14.42 0.36 -2.50
C PHE A 61 -13.40 0.60 -1.38
N GLU A 62 -13.83 1.10 -0.23
CA GLU A 62 -12.97 1.27 0.93
C GLU A 62 -13.00 0.02 1.80
N VAL A 63 -11.83 -0.50 2.15
CA VAL A 63 -11.72 -1.59 3.11
C VAL A 63 -11.11 -1.03 4.38
N VAL A 64 -11.91 -0.95 5.44
CA VAL A 64 -11.44 -0.40 6.71
C VAL A 64 -10.49 -1.38 7.35
N LEU A 65 -9.35 -0.87 7.79
CA LEU A 65 -8.37 -1.70 8.48
C LEU A 65 -8.88 -2.03 9.89
N PRO A 66 -8.67 -3.28 10.33
CA PRO A 66 -9.15 -3.69 11.65
C PRO A 66 -8.48 -2.90 12.76
N GLU A 67 -9.19 -2.81 13.88
CA GLU A 67 -8.63 -2.24 15.09
C GLU A 67 -7.36 -2.98 15.47
N GLY A 68 -6.34 -2.25 15.91
CA GLY A 68 -5.06 -2.85 16.25
C GLY A 68 -4.09 -2.94 15.09
N SER A 69 -4.50 -2.55 13.89
CA SER A 69 -3.60 -2.50 12.75
C SER A 69 -2.53 -1.42 12.96
N ALA A 70 -1.38 -1.61 12.33
CA ALA A 70 -0.27 -0.66 12.46
C ALA A 70 -0.63 0.71 11.91
N ILE A 71 -1.60 0.78 11.00
CA ILE A 71 -2.06 2.02 10.39
C ILE A 71 -3.58 2.05 10.53
N HIS A 72 -4.10 3.21 10.92
CA HIS A 72 -5.54 3.43 10.99
C HIS A 72 -6.07 3.99 9.69
N GLY A 73 -7.24 3.54 9.28
CA GLY A 73 -7.88 4.08 8.11
C GLY A 73 -8.50 3.02 7.23
N ALA A 74 -8.69 3.37 5.98
CA ALA A 74 -9.27 2.47 4.99
C ALA A 74 -8.39 2.40 3.75
N VAL A 75 -8.26 1.20 3.22
CA VAL A 75 -7.55 0.98 1.96
C VAL A 75 -8.47 1.42 0.82
N LEU A 76 -7.95 2.26 -0.06
CA LEU A 76 -8.68 2.72 -1.24
C LEU A 76 -8.42 1.75 -2.38
N CYS A 77 -9.27 0.73 -2.46
CA CYS A 77 -9.03 -0.40 -3.36
C CYS A 77 -9.15 -0.06 -4.83
N ASP A 78 -9.74 1.09 -5.16
CA ASP A 78 -9.87 1.56 -6.53
C ASP A 78 -8.70 2.42 -6.98
N GLN A 79 -7.74 2.69 -6.10
CA GLN A 79 -6.60 3.56 -6.43
C GLN A 79 -5.31 2.76 -6.49
N ILE A 80 -5.31 1.74 -7.31
CA ILE A 80 -4.13 0.91 -7.50
C ILE A 80 -3.06 1.72 -8.24
N ARG A 81 -1.84 1.72 -7.69
CA ARG A 81 -0.72 2.43 -8.30
C ARG A 81 0.49 1.52 -8.39
N SER A 82 1.24 1.69 -9.47
CA SER A 82 2.55 1.09 -9.61
C SER A 82 3.58 2.15 -9.22
N VAL A 83 4.46 1.84 -8.29
CA VAL A 83 5.43 2.81 -7.79
C VAL A 83 6.82 2.20 -7.74
N ASP A 84 7.81 3.08 -7.91
CA ASP A 84 9.21 2.74 -7.65
C ASP A 84 9.43 2.87 -6.15
N TRP A 85 9.38 1.75 -5.47
CA TRP A 85 9.35 1.78 -4.01
C TRP A 85 10.67 2.22 -3.38
N ARG A 86 11.79 2.03 -4.08
CA ARG A 86 13.08 2.52 -3.57
C ARG A 86 13.15 4.04 -3.67
N ALA A 87 12.77 4.58 -4.81
CA ALA A 87 12.78 6.03 -5.02
C ALA A 87 11.83 6.72 -4.05
N ARG A 88 10.74 6.07 -3.70
CA ARG A 88 9.75 6.64 -2.79
C ARG A 88 10.02 6.30 -1.34
N ARG A 89 11.14 5.66 -1.05
CA ARG A 89 11.61 5.40 0.31
C ARG A 89 10.60 4.64 1.15
N VAL A 90 10.10 3.56 0.62
CA VAL A 90 9.14 2.72 1.30
C VAL A 90 9.71 2.20 2.61
N LYS A 91 8.91 2.29 3.67
CA LYS A 91 9.25 1.74 4.99
C LYS A 91 8.10 0.88 5.47
N LYS A 92 8.41 -0.30 5.95
CA LYS A 92 7.39 -1.19 6.47
C LYS A 92 6.88 -0.69 7.83
N ALA A 93 5.55 -0.64 7.97
CA ALA A 93 4.89 -0.29 9.22
C ALA A 93 4.31 -1.50 9.92
N GLY A 94 3.87 -2.49 9.15
CA GLY A 94 3.25 -3.68 9.71
C GLY A 94 2.70 -4.53 8.59
N GLU A 95 1.78 -5.43 8.96
CA GLU A 95 1.16 -6.34 7.99
C GLU A 95 -0.33 -6.41 8.29
N ILE A 96 -1.13 -6.66 7.27
CA ILE A 96 -2.56 -6.90 7.49
C ILE A 96 -2.80 -8.39 7.61
N LYS A 97 -3.95 -8.72 8.21
CA LYS A 97 -4.36 -10.11 8.35
C LYS A 97 -4.83 -10.66 7.01
N PRO A 98 -4.70 -11.97 6.81
CA PRO A 98 -5.12 -12.61 5.54
C PRO A 98 -6.55 -12.31 5.15
N ASP A 99 -7.48 -12.26 6.11
CA ASP A 99 -8.88 -11.96 5.80
C ASP A 99 -9.05 -10.57 5.21
N THR A 100 -8.35 -9.59 5.77
CA THR A 100 -8.39 -8.23 5.25
C THR A 100 -7.79 -8.18 3.85
N MET A 101 -6.67 -8.86 3.66
CA MET A 101 -6.03 -8.91 2.35
C MET A 101 -6.95 -9.52 1.30
N LYS A 102 -7.68 -10.56 1.68
CA LYS A 102 -8.62 -11.23 0.79
C LYS A 102 -9.72 -10.26 0.35
N ASN A 103 -10.24 -9.45 1.27
CA ASN A 103 -11.25 -8.46 0.94
C ASN A 103 -10.71 -7.42 -0.04
N VAL A 104 -9.51 -6.91 0.21
CA VAL A 104 -8.89 -5.93 -0.68
C VAL A 104 -8.68 -6.53 -2.07
N THR A 105 -8.13 -7.73 -2.14
CA THR A 105 -7.87 -8.39 -3.41
C THR A 105 -9.17 -8.61 -4.19
N SER A 106 -10.22 -8.99 -3.49
CA SER A 106 -11.52 -9.22 -4.12
C SER A 106 -12.03 -7.95 -4.81
N PHE A 107 -11.95 -6.81 -4.13
CA PHE A 107 -12.36 -5.54 -4.73
C PHE A 107 -11.46 -5.16 -5.90
N SER A 108 -10.15 -5.19 -5.70
CA SER A 108 -9.20 -4.76 -6.72
C SER A 108 -9.29 -5.64 -7.96
N SER A 109 -9.37 -6.94 -7.75
CA SER A 109 -9.51 -7.91 -8.83
C SER A 109 -10.81 -7.71 -9.58
N GLY A 110 -11.90 -7.45 -8.86
CA GLY A 110 -13.19 -7.18 -9.46
C GLY A 110 -13.17 -5.96 -10.37
N LEU A 111 -12.50 -4.91 -9.94
CA LEU A 111 -12.38 -3.70 -10.74
C LEU A 111 -11.63 -3.96 -12.04
N VAL A 112 -10.57 -4.75 -11.96
CA VAL A 112 -9.74 -5.06 -13.13
C VAL A 112 -10.47 -5.99 -14.08
N GLN A 113 -11.20 -6.97 -13.55
CA GLN A 113 -11.88 -7.97 -14.36
C GLN A 113 -13.27 -7.56 -14.82
N GLY A 114 -13.77 -6.44 -14.31
CA GLY A 114 -15.09 -5.96 -14.72
C GLY A 114 -16.25 -6.72 -14.10
N LYS A 115 -16.04 -7.25 -12.93
CA LYS A 115 -17.07 -8.04 -12.26
C LYS A 115 -17.73 -7.30 -11.13
#